data_b4f2dc175acf9f339b365356c6d9bcd1
#
_entry.id   b4f2dc175acf9f339b365356c6d9bcd1
#
_cell.length_a   1.000
_cell.length_b   1.000
_cell.length_c   1.000
_cell.angle_alpha   90.00
_cell.angle_beta   90.00
_cell.angle_gamma   90.00
#
_symmetry.space_group_name_H-M   'P 1'
#
loop_
_entity.id
_entity.type
_entity.pdbx_description
1 polymer ?
#
loop_
_entity_poly.entity_id
_entity_poly.type
_entity_poly.pdbx_seq_one_letter_code
_entity_poly.pdbx_strand_id
1 'polypeptide(L)'
;MNTMANVAKKYINEEIDRLNSMNQRYRNLSSKSRNLNLLSLRGDLAPVFHREKEIESIQKLMLRRTKPNALLVGVAGCGKTAIAEALATHIANQRAMWLSEVAKAEREYDKALAKCSRDPETGELLDIPEKREIPKPPLCDAVIYDLPINSMVAGTKYRGEFEERLNDMLAECKKDPNIILFIDEIHLIYGAGKAEGSISMDQALKPALARAEIRVIGATTTDEVSILKQDKALARRFSDVEVRPLVGEAALDTATSILADYERFHSISVKGITAEQILEMVNYHVGGVFPNNFIDVIDETMSSAKFEGKTSVSSLDIKSTLSRMTGTIIL
;
A
#
# COMPACT_ATOMS: atom_id res chain seq x y z
N MET A 1 7.63 -28.96 -9.76
CA MET A 1 7.83 -27.60 -9.23
C MET A 1 7.77 -26.49 -10.28
N ASN A 2 8.31 -26.66 -11.49
CA ASN A 2 8.31 -25.60 -12.53
C ASN A 2 6.93 -25.17 -13.07
N THR A 3 5.91 -26.02 -13.04
CA THR A 3 4.61 -25.75 -13.69
C THR A 3 3.73 -24.79 -12.88
N MET A 4 3.72 -24.88 -11.55
CA MET A 4 2.93 -23.97 -10.69
C MET A 4 3.51 -22.55 -10.66
N ALA A 5 4.84 -22.43 -10.59
CA ALA A 5 5.51 -21.12 -10.65
C ALA A 5 5.28 -20.40 -11.98
N ASN A 6 5.29 -21.15 -13.10
CA ASN A 6 5.01 -20.59 -14.44
C ASN A 6 3.54 -20.17 -14.60
N VAL A 7 2.61 -20.89 -13.99
CA VAL A 7 1.17 -20.54 -14.01
C VAL A 7 0.93 -19.28 -13.22
N ALA A 8 1.47 -19.17 -12.01
CA ALA A 8 1.37 -17.94 -11.19
C ALA A 8 1.97 -16.73 -11.92
N LYS A 9 3.14 -16.89 -12.53
CA LYS A 9 3.81 -15.82 -13.30
C LYS A 9 2.98 -15.32 -14.48
N LYS A 10 2.23 -16.21 -15.15
CA LYS A 10 1.32 -15.83 -16.24
C LYS A 10 0.25 -14.86 -15.75
N TYR A 11 -0.45 -15.18 -14.65
CA TYR A 11 -1.53 -14.32 -14.13
C TYR A 11 -1.04 -13.03 -13.51
N ILE A 12 0.17 -13.01 -12.96
CA ILE A 12 0.86 -11.78 -12.55
C ILE A 12 1.09 -10.87 -13.76
N ASN A 13 1.57 -11.40 -14.89
CA ASN A 13 1.78 -10.61 -16.10
C ASN A 13 0.46 -10.09 -16.70
N GLU A 14 -0.59 -10.92 -16.76
CA GLU A 14 -1.92 -10.50 -17.20
C GLU A 14 -2.46 -9.35 -16.33
N GLU A 15 -2.22 -9.41 -15.02
CA GLU A 15 -2.62 -8.34 -14.10
C GLU A 15 -1.78 -7.06 -14.29
N ILE A 16 -0.48 -7.19 -14.53
CA ILE A 16 0.39 -6.05 -14.88
C ILE A 16 -0.12 -5.36 -16.17
N ASP A 17 -0.50 -6.13 -17.19
CA ASP A 17 -1.03 -5.59 -18.45
C ASP A 17 -2.37 -4.88 -18.24
N ARG A 18 -3.26 -5.44 -17.41
CA ARG A 18 -4.50 -4.78 -17.00
C ARG A 18 -4.24 -3.43 -16.31
N LEU A 19 -3.32 -3.40 -15.34
CA LEU A 19 -2.97 -2.19 -14.59
C LEU A 19 -2.31 -1.13 -15.47
N ASN A 20 -1.45 -1.53 -16.41
CA ASN A 20 -0.89 -0.63 -17.40
C ASN A 20 -1.97 -0.05 -18.33
N SER A 21 -2.94 -0.86 -18.74
CA SER A 21 -4.09 -0.40 -19.55
C SER A 21 -4.97 0.58 -18.78
N MET A 22 -5.18 0.35 -17.46
CA MET A 22 -5.86 1.31 -16.59
C MET A 22 -5.10 2.63 -16.49
N ASN A 23 -3.78 2.60 -16.32
CA ASN A 23 -2.95 3.82 -16.29
C ASN A 23 -3.04 4.60 -17.61
N GLN A 24 -3.15 3.92 -18.74
CA GLN A 24 -3.37 4.58 -20.04
C GLN A 24 -4.77 5.17 -20.17
N ARG A 25 -5.79 4.49 -19.64
CA ARG A 25 -7.18 4.96 -19.63
C ARG A 25 -7.38 6.19 -18.74
N TYR A 26 -6.74 6.20 -17.57
CA TYR A 26 -6.85 7.24 -16.55
C TYR A 26 -5.56 8.06 -16.46
N ARG A 27 -5.24 8.79 -17.56
CA ARG A 27 -3.96 9.48 -17.72
C ARG A 27 -3.78 10.65 -16.76
N ASN A 28 -4.85 11.40 -16.47
CA ASN A 28 -4.76 12.53 -15.54
C ASN A 28 -4.43 12.04 -14.13
N LEU A 29 -5.03 10.92 -13.70
CA LEU A 29 -4.74 10.28 -12.44
C LEU A 29 -3.32 9.67 -12.44
N SER A 30 -3.02 8.80 -13.39
CA SER A 30 -1.77 8.03 -13.40
C SER A 30 -0.51 8.87 -13.60
N SER A 31 -0.62 10.02 -14.27
CA SER A 31 0.52 10.94 -14.48
C SER A 31 0.92 11.71 -13.22
N LYS A 32 0.07 11.73 -12.20
CA LYS A 32 0.25 12.52 -10.96
C LYS A 32 0.22 11.66 -9.69
N SER A 33 -0.01 10.36 -9.83
CA SER A 33 -0.10 9.42 -8.73
C SER A 33 0.68 8.13 -9.02
N ARG A 34 0.99 7.36 -7.98
CA ARG A 34 1.64 6.07 -8.09
C ARG A 34 0.59 4.96 -8.00
N ASN A 35 0.58 4.04 -8.96
CA ASN A 35 -0.28 2.86 -8.90
C ASN A 35 0.39 1.82 -7.99
N LEU A 36 -0.07 1.70 -6.74
CA LEU A 36 0.56 0.84 -5.74
C LEU A 36 0.42 -0.65 -6.08
N ASN A 37 -0.69 -1.08 -6.70
CA ASN A 37 -0.86 -2.46 -7.12
C ASN A 37 0.18 -2.86 -8.18
N LEU A 38 0.45 -1.95 -9.13
CA LEU A 38 1.45 -2.17 -10.17
C LEU A 38 2.87 -2.23 -9.59
N LEU A 39 3.20 -1.31 -8.67
CA LEU A 39 4.49 -1.30 -7.96
C LEU A 39 4.69 -2.60 -7.18
N SER A 40 3.65 -3.07 -6.49
CA SER A 40 3.71 -4.34 -5.75
C SER A 40 4.03 -5.52 -6.67
N LEU A 41 3.34 -5.67 -7.81
CA LEU A 41 3.58 -6.79 -8.73
C LEU A 41 4.95 -6.73 -9.41
N ARG A 42 5.56 -5.54 -9.49
CA ARG A 42 6.94 -5.36 -9.97
C ARG A 42 8.00 -5.67 -8.91
N GLY A 43 7.59 -5.76 -7.64
CA GLY A 43 8.52 -5.94 -6.51
C GLY A 43 9.16 -4.63 -6.03
N ASP A 44 8.55 -3.50 -6.38
CA ASP A 44 9.06 -2.16 -6.03
C ASP A 44 8.58 -1.68 -4.64
N LEU A 45 7.74 -2.47 -3.95
CA LEU A 45 7.28 -2.17 -2.58
C LEU A 45 7.95 -3.10 -1.58
N ALA A 46 8.32 -2.54 -0.43
CA ALA A 46 8.87 -3.32 0.68
C ALA A 46 7.78 -4.23 1.30
N PRO A 47 8.15 -5.41 1.81
CA PRO A 47 7.23 -6.27 2.53
C PRO A 47 6.79 -5.64 3.85
N VAL A 48 5.52 -5.80 4.19
CA VAL A 48 4.90 -5.26 5.42
C VAL A 48 4.34 -6.42 6.23
N PHE A 49 4.60 -6.42 7.52
CA PHE A 49 4.27 -7.51 8.45
C PHE A 49 3.39 -7.02 9.60
N HIS A 50 2.58 -7.91 10.16
CA HIS A 50 1.76 -7.69 11.37
C HIS A 50 0.78 -6.51 11.26
N ARG A 51 0.18 -6.32 10.04
CA ARG A 51 -0.83 -5.30 9.74
C ARG A 51 -2.14 -5.86 9.20
N GLU A 52 -2.37 -7.16 9.37
CA GLU A 52 -3.54 -7.89 8.84
C GLU A 52 -4.85 -7.31 9.39
N LYS A 53 -4.87 -6.89 10.66
CA LYS A 53 -6.07 -6.33 11.31
C LYS A 53 -6.46 -4.97 10.74
N GLU A 54 -5.47 -4.12 10.50
CA GLU A 54 -5.68 -2.81 9.87
C GLU A 54 -6.13 -2.98 8.42
N ILE A 55 -5.49 -3.87 7.65
CA ILE A 55 -5.85 -4.20 6.27
C ILE A 55 -7.29 -4.72 6.21
N GLU A 56 -7.67 -5.67 7.04
CA GLU A 56 -9.03 -6.21 7.12
C GLU A 56 -10.05 -5.12 7.47
N SER A 57 -9.71 -4.24 8.42
CA SER A 57 -10.56 -3.11 8.81
C SER A 57 -10.80 -2.16 7.64
N ILE A 58 -9.74 -1.81 6.89
CA ILE A 58 -9.86 -0.95 5.71
C ILE A 58 -10.72 -1.63 4.65
N GLN A 59 -10.51 -2.91 4.36
CA GLN A 59 -11.31 -3.66 3.39
C GLN A 59 -12.80 -3.65 3.75
N LYS A 60 -13.15 -3.88 5.01
CA LYS A 60 -14.53 -3.81 5.50
C LYS A 60 -15.13 -2.42 5.33
N LEU A 61 -14.35 -1.36 5.56
CA LEU A 61 -14.79 0.02 5.36
C LEU A 61 -15.04 0.33 3.88
N MET A 62 -14.14 -0.10 2.99
CA MET A 62 -14.25 0.12 1.53
C MET A 62 -15.49 -0.56 0.92
N LEU A 63 -16.04 -1.60 1.56
CA LEU A 63 -17.24 -2.30 1.11
C LEU A 63 -18.54 -1.65 1.57
N ARG A 64 -18.50 -0.62 2.41
CA ARG A 64 -19.70 0.07 2.89
C ARG A 64 -20.40 0.81 1.75
N ARG A 65 -21.72 0.76 1.76
CA ARG A 65 -22.56 1.55 0.83
C ARG A 65 -22.45 3.06 1.09
N THR A 66 -22.35 3.43 2.35
CA THR A 66 -22.23 4.82 2.80
C THR A 66 -20.91 4.98 3.54
N LYS A 67 -20.20 6.06 3.28
CA LYS A 67 -18.89 6.38 3.90
C LYS A 67 -17.82 5.29 3.64
N PRO A 68 -17.56 4.92 2.37
CA PRO A 68 -16.53 3.93 2.03
C PRO A 68 -15.12 4.57 2.07
N ASN A 69 -14.81 5.32 3.15
CA ASN A 69 -13.53 5.99 3.30
C ASN A 69 -12.94 5.65 4.67
N ALA A 70 -11.63 5.38 4.67
CA ALA A 70 -10.85 5.08 5.86
C ALA A 70 -9.90 6.24 6.18
N LEU A 71 -9.68 6.51 7.46
CA LEU A 71 -8.67 7.44 7.94
C LEU A 71 -7.70 6.68 8.85
N LEU A 72 -6.47 6.47 8.39
CA LEU A 72 -5.40 5.90 9.18
C LEU A 72 -4.87 6.96 10.16
N VAL A 73 -5.05 6.73 11.44
CA VAL A 73 -4.61 7.64 12.50
C VAL A 73 -3.58 6.96 13.38
N GLY A 74 -2.40 7.54 13.48
CA GLY A 74 -1.33 6.99 14.32
C GLY A 74 -0.14 7.93 14.37
N VAL A 75 0.74 7.73 15.32
CA VAL A 75 1.95 8.55 15.48
C VAL A 75 2.82 8.57 14.22
N ALA A 76 3.62 9.61 14.03
CA ALA A 76 4.56 9.67 12.91
C ALA A 76 5.52 8.46 12.95
N GLY A 77 5.81 7.86 11.78
CA GLY A 77 6.72 6.73 11.68
C GLY A 77 6.16 5.36 12.08
N CYS A 78 4.86 5.22 12.45
CA CYS A 78 4.26 3.92 12.80
C CYS A 78 3.89 3.03 11.61
N GLY A 79 4.09 3.48 10.36
CA GLY A 79 3.88 2.68 9.15
C GLY A 79 2.51 2.84 8.48
N LYS A 80 1.86 4.01 8.56
CA LYS A 80 0.57 4.27 7.90
C LYS A 80 0.63 4.10 6.38
N THR A 81 1.63 4.67 5.74
CA THR A 81 1.87 4.55 4.29
C THR A 81 2.12 3.09 3.90
N ALA A 82 2.92 2.37 4.70
CA ALA A 82 3.18 0.95 4.50
C ALA A 82 1.90 0.08 4.54
N ILE A 83 0.89 0.44 5.35
CA ILE A 83 -0.40 -0.26 5.38
C ILE A 83 -1.15 -0.10 4.05
N ALA A 84 -1.12 1.09 3.43
CA ALA A 84 -1.76 1.29 2.12
C ALA A 84 -1.04 0.49 1.03
N GLU A 85 0.29 0.43 1.06
CA GLU A 85 1.12 -0.39 0.16
C GLU A 85 0.86 -1.90 0.37
N ALA A 86 0.75 -2.34 1.63
CA ALA A 86 0.41 -3.72 1.97
C ALA A 86 -1.00 -4.11 1.50
N LEU A 87 -1.97 -3.21 1.63
CA LEU A 87 -3.32 -3.42 1.11
C LEU A 87 -3.32 -3.58 -0.41
N ALA A 88 -2.57 -2.74 -1.13
CA ALA A 88 -2.42 -2.84 -2.58
C ALA A 88 -1.79 -4.18 -2.99
N THR A 89 -0.74 -4.60 -2.25
CA THR A 89 -0.08 -5.90 -2.43
C THR A 89 -1.04 -7.06 -2.17
N HIS A 90 -1.83 -6.98 -1.10
CA HIS A 90 -2.84 -7.99 -0.77
C HIS A 90 -3.88 -8.14 -1.88
N ILE A 91 -4.44 -7.02 -2.37
CA ILE A 91 -5.44 -7.02 -3.44
C ILE A 91 -4.86 -7.60 -4.74
N ALA A 92 -3.67 -7.16 -5.15
CA ALA A 92 -3.02 -7.62 -6.37
C ALA A 92 -2.74 -9.13 -6.35
N ASN A 93 -2.20 -9.63 -5.24
CA ASN A 93 -1.93 -11.05 -5.05
C ASN A 93 -3.22 -11.88 -5.01
N GLN A 94 -4.24 -11.42 -4.29
CA GLN A 94 -5.53 -12.08 -4.19
C GLN A 94 -6.20 -12.21 -5.57
N ARG A 95 -6.09 -11.17 -6.42
CA ARG A 95 -6.60 -11.22 -7.78
C ARG A 95 -5.84 -12.23 -8.65
N ALA A 96 -4.52 -12.22 -8.62
CA ALA A 96 -3.70 -13.19 -9.37
C ALA A 96 -4.01 -14.64 -8.96
N MET A 97 -4.16 -14.88 -7.66
CA MET A 97 -4.57 -16.19 -7.14
C MET A 97 -5.96 -16.60 -7.63
N TRP A 98 -6.94 -15.71 -7.51
CA TRP A 98 -8.30 -15.96 -8.00
C TRP A 98 -8.33 -16.29 -9.49
N LEU A 99 -7.64 -15.53 -10.34
CA LEU A 99 -7.52 -15.81 -11.77
C LEU A 99 -6.91 -17.18 -12.03
N SER A 100 -5.89 -17.56 -11.27
CA SER A 100 -5.27 -18.89 -11.36
C SER A 100 -6.25 -20.03 -11.01
N GLU A 101 -7.07 -19.84 -9.96
CA GLU A 101 -8.07 -20.82 -9.55
C GLU A 101 -9.22 -20.94 -10.56
N VAL A 102 -9.72 -19.83 -11.09
CA VAL A 102 -10.72 -19.81 -12.16
C VAL A 102 -10.24 -20.59 -13.38
N ALA A 103 -9.03 -20.29 -13.85
CA ALA A 103 -8.47 -20.97 -15.00
C ALA A 103 -8.16 -22.46 -14.75
N LYS A 104 -7.88 -22.82 -13.50
CA LYS A 104 -7.76 -24.24 -13.11
C LYS A 104 -9.12 -24.95 -13.18
N ALA A 105 -10.16 -24.35 -12.62
CA ALA A 105 -11.51 -24.88 -12.64
C ALA A 105 -12.05 -25.02 -14.07
N GLU A 106 -11.78 -24.05 -14.94
CA GLU A 106 -12.15 -24.11 -16.37
C GLU A 106 -11.47 -25.28 -17.09
N ARG A 107 -10.15 -25.45 -16.91
CA ARG A 107 -9.43 -26.60 -17.52
C ARG A 107 -9.91 -27.94 -17.00
N GLU A 108 -10.28 -28.03 -15.73
CA GLU A 108 -10.85 -29.27 -15.15
C GLU A 108 -12.23 -29.57 -15.75
N TYR A 109 -13.06 -28.54 -15.91
CA TYR A 109 -14.35 -28.63 -16.57
C TYR A 109 -14.22 -29.06 -18.04
N ASP A 110 -13.34 -28.42 -18.82
CA ASP A 110 -13.11 -28.76 -20.23
C ASP A 110 -12.64 -30.22 -20.40
N LYS A 111 -11.74 -30.68 -19.51
CA LYS A 111 -11.29 -32.07 -19.50
C LYS A 111 -12.39 -33.07 -19.13
N ALA A 112 -13.28 -32.67 -18.23
CA ALA A 112 -14.43 -33.52 -17.87
C ALA A 112 -15.45 -33.53 -19.01
N LEU A 113 -15.73 -32.38 -19.63
CA LEU A 113 -16.64 -32.27 -20.77
C LEU A 113 -16.15 -33.08 -21.99
N ALA A 114 -14.85 -33.11 -22.24
CA ALA A 114 -14.24 -33.90 -23.32
C ALA A 114 -14.39 -35.42 -23.12
N LYS A 115 -14.70 -35.90 -21.93
CA LYS A 115 -14.93 -37.29 -21.59
C LYS A 115 -16.39 -37.70 -21.61
N CYS A 116 -17.32 -36.75 -21.76
CA CYS A 116 -18.74 -37.02 -21.83
C CYS A 116 -19.08 -37.79 -23.09
N SER A 117 -19.99 -38.78 -22.97
CA SER A 117 -20.56 -39.48 -24.10
C SER A 117 -21.54 -38.60 -24.87
N ARG A 118 -21.78 -38.94 -26.13
CA ARG A 118 -22.78 -38.28 -26.94
C ARG A 118 -23.95 -39.24 -27.20
N ASP A 119 -25.14 -38.73 -27.20
CA ASP A 119 -26.32 -39.45 -27.63
C ASP A 119 -26.15 -39.85 -29.10
N PRO A 120 -26.30 -41.14 -29.43
CA PRO A 120 -26.09 -41.64 -30.80
C PRO A 120 -27.07 -41.07 -31.83
N GLU A 121 -28.28 -40.67 -31.40
CA GLU A 121 -29.35 -40.23 -32.30
C GLU A 121 -29.36 -38.69 -32.45
N THR A 122 -29.16 -37.96 -31.34
CA THR A 122 -29.26 -36.50 -31.34
C THR A 122 -27.89 -35.79 -31.42
N GLY A 123 -26.79 -36.48 -31.10
CA GLY A 123 -25.45 -35.91 -31.00
C GLY A 123 -25.22 -35.03 -29.77
N GLU A 124 -26.22 -34.90 -28.90
CA GLU A 124 -26.11 -34.08 -27.68
C GLU A 124 -25.16 -34.74 -26.66
N LEU A 125 -24.51 -33.91 -25.87
CA LEU A 125 -23.65 -34.39 -24.78
C LEU A 125 -24.49 -34.95 -23.64
N LEU A 126 -24.16 -36.14 -23.19
CA LEU A 126 -24.76 -36.81 -22.04
C LEU A 126 -23.86 -36.58 -20.80
N ASP A 127 -24.49 -36.55 -19.63
CA ASP A 127 -23.80 -36.41 -18.32
C ASP A 127 -22.84 -35.21 -18.26
N ILE A 128 -23.33 -34.01 -18.68
CA ILE A 128 -22.56 -32.78 -18.64
C ILE A 128 -22.16 -32.48 -17.20
N PRO A 129 -20.83 -32.32 -16.90
CA PRO A 129 -20.37 -32.03 -15.56
C PRO A 129 -20.83 -30.66 -15.09
N GLU A 130 -21.04 -30.49 -13.79
CA GLU A 130 -21.33 -29.17 -13.21
C GLU A 130 -20.07 -28.30 -13.22
N LYS A 131 -20.20 -27.10 -13.75
CA LYS A 131 -19.10 -26.11 -13.74
C LYS A 131 -18.92 -25.53 -12.36
N ARG A 132 -17.75 -25.77 -11.75
CA ARG A 132 -17.39 -25.20 -10.46
C ARG A 132 -17.22 -23.67 -10.59
N GLU A 133 -18.08 -22.90 -9.93
CA GLU A 133 -17.91 -21.46 -9.83
C GLU A 133 -16.92 -21.10 -8.72
N ILE A 134 -15.94 -20.26 -9.05
CA ILE A 134 -14.99 -19.70 -8.07
C ILE A 134 -15.44 -18.30 -7.69
N PRO A 135 -15.91 -18.09 -6.46
CA PRO A 135 -16.41 -16.78 -6.05
C PRO A 135 -15.28 -15.74 -6.11
N LYS A 136 -15.63 -14.57 -6.66
CA LYS A 136 -14.69 -13.47 -6.78
C LYS A 136 -14.48 -12.81 -5.40
N PRO A 137 -13.22 -12.67 -4.94
CA PRO A 137 -12.95 -12.01 -3.66
C PRO A 137 -13.42 -10.56 -3.63
N PRO A 138 -13.87 -10.04 -2.48
CA PRO A 138 -14.23 -8.64 -2.33
C PRO A 138 -13.03 -7.75 -2.66
N LEU A 139 -13.27 -6.60 -3.29
CA LEU A 139 -12.25 -5.62 -3.72
C LEU A 139 -11.20 -6.18 -4.70
N CYS A 140 -11.41 -7.36 -5.26
CA CYS A 140 -10.48 -8.04 -6.16
C CYS A 140 -10.06 -7.17 -7.38
N ASP A 141 -10.94 -6.28 -7.84
CA ASP A 141 -10.65 -5.36 -8.95
C ASP A 141 -10.11 -4.00 -8.49
N ALA A 142 -10.04 -3.76 -7.19
CA ALA A 142 -9.64 -2.46 -6.67
C ALA A 142 -8.18 -2.13 -6.99
N VAL A 143 -7.95 -0.87 -7.33
CA VAL A 143 -6.61 -0.32 -7.62
C VAL A 143 -6.38 0.91 -6.77
N ILE A 144 -5.31 0.91 -6.01
CA ILE A 144 -4.94 2.00 -5.12
C ILE A 144 -3.94 2.91 -5.82
N TYR A 145 -4.31 4.17 -5.94
CA TYR A 145 -3.44 5.24 -6.44
C TYR A 145 -3.01 6.13 -5.28
N ASP A 146 -1.71 6.17 -5.02
CA ASP A 146 -1.11 7.09 -4.05
C ASP A 146 -0.93 8.47 -4.66
N LEU A 147 -1.59 9.45 -4.06
CA LEU A 147 -1.66 10.82 -4.52
C LEU A 147 -0.72 11.71 -3.69
N PRO A 148 0.45 12.08 -4.20
CA PRO A 148 1.41 12.92 -3.48
C PRO A 148 0.97 14.40 -3.54
N ILE A 149 0.25 14.87 -2.52
CA ILE A 149 -0.31 16.23 -2.44
C ILE A 149 0.76 17.30 -2.63
N ASN A 150 1.89 17.17 -1.96
CA ASN A 150 2.97 18.17 -2.00
C ASN A 150 3.51 18.40 -3.41
N SER A 151 3.67 17.33 -4.22
CA SER A 151 4.17 17.45 -5.59
C SER A 151 3.14 18.05 -6.55
N MET A 152 1.86 17.89 -6.26
CA MET A 152 0.79 18.48 -7.07
C MET A 152 0.73 20.00 -6.91
N VAL A 153 0.97 20.49 -5.71
CA VAL A 153 1.00 21.94 -5.42
C VAL A 153 2.26 22.58 -6.00
N ALA A 154 3.41 21.93 -5.89
CA ALA A 154 4.71 22.49 -6.29
C ALA A 154 4.85 22.78 -7.80
N GLY A 155 4.02 22.16 -8.65
CA GLY A 155 4.10 22.29 -10.11
C GLY A 155 3.14 23.32 -10.74
N THR A 156 2.40 24.09 -9.93
CA THR A 156 1.38 25.03 -10.46
C THR A 156 1.75 26.47 -10.14
N LYS A 157 1.79 27.34 -11.17
CA LYS A 157 2.01 28.79 -11.01
C LYS A 157 0.74 29.54 -10.61
N TYR A 158 -0.43 28.98 -10.93
CA TYR A 158 -1.74 29.60 -10.70
C TYR A 158 -2.70 28.63 -10.01
N ARG A 159 -3.50 29.16 -9.09
CA ARG A 159 -4.53 28.42 -8.36
C ARG A 159 -5.49 27.64 -9.27
N GLY A 160 -5.96 28.26 -10.36
CA GLY A 160 -6.90 27.64 -11.29
C GLY A 160 -6.37 26.38 -11.98
N GLU A 161 -5.09 26.35 -12.30
CA GLU A 161 -4.43 25.19 -12.93
C GLU A 161 -4.42 23.96 -12.02
N PHE A 162 -4.20 24.16 -10.73
CA PHE A 162 -4.27 23.06 -9.76
C PHE A 162 -5.70 22.54 -9.57
N GLU A 163 -6.68 23.45 -9.43
CA GLU A 163 -8.09 23.08 -9.26
C GLU A 163 -8.60 22.31 -10.50
N GLU A 164 -8.23 22.73 -11.69
CA GLU A 164 -8.56 22.03 -12.94
C GLU A 164 -7.97 20.61 -12.97
N ARG A 165 -6.67 20.47 -12.70
CA ARG A 165 -5.99 19.17 -12.64
C ARG A 165 -6.60 18.22 -11.61
N LEU A 166 -6.94 18.73 -10.43
CA LEU A 166 -7.58 17.94 -9.39
C LEU A 166 -8.98 17.49 -9.82
N ASN A 167 -9.77 18.40 -10.41
CA ASN A 167 -11.10 18.08 -10.89
C ASN A 167 -11.07 17.02 -12.01
N ASP A 168 -10.10 17.10 -12.92
CA ASP A 168 -9.92 16.11 -13.99
C ASP A 168 -9.60 14.73 -13.43
N MET A 169 -8.71 14.66 -12.44
CA MET A 169 -8.38 13.41 -11.75
C MET A 169 -9.59 12.83 -11.00
N LEU A 170 -10.32 13.68 -10.28
CA LEU A 170 -11.54 13.24 -9.58
C LEU A 170 -12.63 12.79 -10.57
N ALA A 171 -12.73 13.42 -11.74
CA ALA A 171 -13.63 12.99 -12.80
C ALA A 171 -13.28 11.60 -13.35
N GLU A 172 -11.99 11.25 -13.42
CA GLU A 172 -11.54 9.90 -13.78
C GLU A 172 -11.86 8.89 -12.65
N CYS A 173 -11.61 9.23 -11.39
CA CYS A 173 -11.94 8.37 -10.26
C CYS A 173 -13.44 8.04 -10.16
N LYS A 174 -14.31 8.99 -10.51
CA LYS A 174 -15.77 8.80 -10.51
C LYS A 174 -16.25 7.82 -11.59
N LYS A 175 -15.48 7.61 -12.66
CA LYS A 175 -15.85 6.69 -13.75
C LYS A 175 -15.66 5.23 -13.38
N ASP A 176 -14.80 4.93 -12.40
CA ASP A 176 -14.51 3.55 -11.99
C ASP A 176 -14.53 3.42 -10.46
N PRO A 177 -15.54 2.73 -9.91
CA PRO A 177 -15.67 2.53 -8.47
C PRO A 177 -14.57 1.64 -7.88
N ASN A 178 -13.74 1.01 -8.70
CA ASN A 178 -12.61 0.21 -8.24
C ASN A 178 -11.37 1.06 -7.95
N ILE A 179 -11.36 2.33 -8.35
CA ILE A 179 -10.27 3.25 -8.01
C ILE A 179 -10.41 3.67 -6.55
N ILE A 180 -9.33 3.50 -5.79
CA ILE A 180 -9.18 3.97 -4.42
C ILE A 180 -8.01 4.96 -4.40
N LEU A 181 -8.25 6.16 -3.89
CA LEU A 181 -7.19 7.15 -3.68
C LEU A 181 -6.58 6.95 -2.30
N PHE A 182 -5.28 6.79 -2.22
CA PHE A 182 -4.54 6.94 -0.98
C PHE A 182 -3.96 8.35 -0.91
N ILE A 183 -4.17 9.03 0.22
CA ILE A 183 -3.71 10.40 0.44
C ILE A 183 -2.97 10.43 1.78
N ASP A 184 -1.65 10.47 1.70
CA ASP A 184 -0.84 10.66 2.90
C ASP A 184 -0.92 12.11 3.38
N GLU A 185 -0.75 12.33 4.68
CA GLU A 185 -0.87 13.64 5.31
C GLU A 185 -2.14 14.41 4.90
N ILE A 186 -3.27 13.71 4.86
CA ILE A 186 -4.56 14.26 4.38
C ILE A 186 -4.98 15.55 5.07
N HIS A 187 -4.46 15.84 6.28
CA HIS A 187 -4.67 17.09 7.00
C HIS A 187 -4.17 18.32 6.23
N LEU A 188 -3.15 18.16 5.36
CA LEU A 188 -2.64 19.25 4.51
C LEU A 188 -3.70 19.79 3.56
N ILE A 189 -4.64 18.97 3.16
CA ILE A 189 -5.78 19.38 2.31
C ILE A 189 -6.62 20.46 3.02
N TYR A 190 -6.68 20.41 4.37
CA TYR A 190 -7.54 21.26 5.19
C TYR A 190 -6.82 22.43 5.85
N GLY A 191 -5.51 22.32 6.05
CA GLY A 191 -4.68 23.40 6.59
C GLY A 191 -4.30 24.47 5.56
N ALA A 192 -4.25 24.09 4.30
CA ALA A 192 -3.82 24.93 3.20
C ALA A 192 -4.79 26.09 2.87
N GLY A 193 -6.04 26.08 3.40
CA GLY A 193 -7.07 27.07 3.10
C GLY A 193 -7.07 28.34 3.93
N LYS A 194 -6.17 28.50 4.91
CA LYS A 194 -6.17 29.65 5.83
C LYS A 194 -5.17 30.76 5.49
N ALA A 195 -4.21 30.52 4.60
CA ALA A 195 -3.33 31.57 4.10
C ALA A 195 -3.93 32.21 2.85
N GLU A 196 -3.88 33.55 2.74
CA GLU A 196 -4.28 34.27 1.52
C GLU A 196 -3.53 33.70 0.31
N GLY A 197 -4.27 33.08 -0.63
CA GLY A 197 -3.70 32.43 -1.83
C GLY A 197 -3.56 30.92 -1.74
N SER A 198 -3.90 30.25 -0.63
CA SER A 198 -3.84 28.80 -0.52
C SER A 198 -5.00 28.10 -1.24
N ILE A 199 -4.66 26.98 -1.85
CA ILE A 199 -5.52 26.16 -2.72
C ILE A 199 -6.48 25.37 -1.85
N SER A 200 -7.77 25.53 -2.03
CA SER A 200 -8.77 24.77 -1.27
C SER A 200 -9.09 23.43 -1.96
N MET A 201 -8.21 22.44 -1.80
CA MET A 201 -8.49 21.05 -2.21
C MET A 201 -9.75 20.50 -1.55
N ASP A 202 -10.05 20.98 -0.35
CA ASP A 202 -11.24 20.59 0.39
C ASP A 202 -12.54 20.88 -0.38
N GLN A 203 -12.60 21.99 -1.13
CA GLN A 203 -13.78 22.33 -1.93
C GLN A 203 -14.04 21.36 -3.08
N ALA A 204 -13.01 20.78 -3.68
CA ALA A 204 -13.16 19.80 -4.75
C ALA A 204 -13.47 18.39 -4.21
N LEU A 205 -12.83 17.99 -3.09
CA LEU A 205 -13.00 16.67 -2.49
C LEU A 205 -14.31 16.51 -1.71
N LYS A 206 -14.74 17.54 -0.99
CA LYS A 206 -15.96 17.50 -0.17
C LYS A 206 -17.21 17.01 -0.91
N PRO A 207 -17.55 17.51 -2.11
CA PRO A 207 -18.74 17.03 -2.84
C PRO A 207 -18.62 15.57 -3.27
N ALA A 208 -17.46 15.16 -3.73
CA ALA A 208 -17.20 13.78 -4.19
C ALA A 208 -17.28 12.77 -3.03
N LEU A 209 -16.70 13.10 -1.88
CA LEU A 209 -16.77 12.30 -0.65
C LEU A 209 -18.20 12.30 -0.07
N ALA A 210 -18.92 13.44 -0.16
CA ALA A 210 -20.26 13.54 0.35
C ALA A 210 -21.25 12.61 -0.35
N ARG A 211 -21.08 12.40 -1.64
CA ARG A 211 -21.93 11.54 -2.48
C ARG A 211 -21.41 10.11 -2.59
N ALA A 212 -20.29 9.77 -1.93
CA ALA A 212 -19.58 8.50 -2.09
C ALA A 212 -19.24 8.17 -3.56
N GLU A 213 -18.94 9.21 -4.35
CA GLU A 213 -18.56 9.08 -5.76
C GLU A 213 -17.13 8.58 -5.95
N ILE A 214 -16.31 8.72 -4.91
CA ILE A 214 -14.92 8.25 -4.85
C ILE A 214 -14.68 7.51 -3.52
N ARG A 215 -13.66 6.67 -3.51
CA ARG A 215 -13.16 5.98 -2.32
C ARG A 215 -11.79 6.53 -1.94
N VAL A 216 -11.62 6.87 -0.66
CA VAL A 216 -10.39 7.47 -0.18
C VAL A 216 -9.90 6.76 1.08
N ILE A 217 -8.61 6.49 1.12
CA ILE A 217 -7.86 6.13 2.32
C ILE A 217 -6.98 7.33 2.64
N GLY A 218 -7.26 8.03 3.72
CA GLY A 218 -6.41 9.11 4.22
C GLY A 218 -5.47 8.61 5.31
N ALA A 219 -4.31 9.21 5.43
CA ALA A 219 -3.41 9.01 6.58
C ALA A 219 -3.11 10.35 7.25
N THR A 220 -3.05 10.35 8.58
CA THR A 220 -2.71 11.54 9.38
C THR A 220 -2.11 11.13 10.71
N THR A 221 -1.46 12.06 11.40
CA THR A 221 -0.95 11.81 12.74
C THR A 221 -2.04 12.02 13.81
N THR A 222 -1.79 11.51 15.01
CA THR A 222 -2.64 11.72 16.19
C THR A 222 -2.76 13.19 16.55
N ASP A 223 -1.72 13.99 16.32
CA ASP A 223 -1.68 15.40 16.65
C ASP A 223 -2.47 16.24 15.63
N GLU A 224 -2.38 15.85 14.35
CA GLU A 224 -2.95 16.60 13.23
C GLU A 224 -4.40 16.19 12.90
N VAL A 225 -4.86 15.03 13.37
CA VAL A 225 -6.25 14.58 13.15
C VAL A 225 -7.28 15.59 13.64
N SER A 226 -6.94 16.40 14.66
CA SER A 226 -7.78 17.47 15.17
C SER A 226 -8.09 18.55 14.11
N ILE A 227 -7.16 18.81 13.19
CA ILE A 227 -7.32 19.77 12.08
C ILE A 227 -8.46 19.28 11.17
N LEU A 228 -8.43 18.01 10.82
CA LEU A 228 -9.45 17.39 9.97
C LEU A 228 -10.82 17.31 10.69
N LYS A 229 -10.82 17.07 12.00
CA LYS A 229 -12.04 17.00 12.81
C LYS A 229 -12.71 18.37 13.06
N GLN A 230 -12.02 19.48 12.82
CA GLN A 230 -12.64 20.82 12.82
C GLN A 230 -13.70 20.95 11.72
N ASP A 231 -13.50 20.28 10.59
CA ASP A 231 -14.53 20.18 9.55
C ASP A 231 -15.47 18.99 9.80
N LYS A 232 -16.56 19.25 10.52
CA LYS A 232 -17.56 18.22 10.86
C LYS A 232 -18.17 17.54 9.64
N ALA A 233 -18.29 18.23 8.50
CA ALA A 233 -18.87 17.66 7.29
C ALA A 233 -17.95 16.59 6.71
N LEU A 234 -16.66 16.82 6.76
CA LEU A 234 -15.63 15.91 6.26
C LEU A 234 -15.35 14.78 7.22
N ALA A 235 -15.13 15.08 8.49
CA ALA A 235 -14.88 14.08 9.51
C ALA A 235 -15.95 12.98 9.52
N ARG A 236 -17.23 13.33 9.23
CA ARG A 236 -18.32 12.37 9.11
C ARG A 236 -18.22 11.44 7.90
N ARG A 237 -17.33 11.69 6.95
CA ARG A 237 -17.17 10.87 5.73
C ARG A 237 -16.08 9.82 5.87
N PHE A 238 -15.22 9.95 6.85
CA PHE A 238 -14.20 8.99 7.19
C PHE A 238 -14.57 8.14 8.40
N SER A 239 -14.03 6.93 8.43
CA SER A 239 -14.03 6.07 9.62
C SER A 239 -12.57 5.87 10.03
N ASP A 240 -12.27 6.16 11.29
CA ASP A 240 -10.92 6.07 11.82
C ASP A 240 -10.48 4.59 11.92
N VAL A 241 -9.26 4.33 11.49
CA VAL A 241 -8.51 3.08 11.71
C VAL A 241 -7.28 3.46 12.49
N GLU A 242 -7.23 3.07 13.76
CA GLU A 242 -6.08 3.34 14.62
C GLU A 242 -4.89 2.49 14.21
N VAL A 243 -3.75 3.14 13.98
CA VAL A 243 -2.48 2.49 13.66
C VAL A 243 -1.53 2.66 14.82
N ARG A 244 -1.34 1.59 15.57
CA ARG A 244 -0.42 1.57 16.72
C ARG A 244 0.98 1.17 16.29
N PRO A 245 2.03 1.68 16.96
CA PRO A 245 3.37 1.14 16.81
C PRO A 245 3.39 -0.36 17.10
N LEU A 246 4.20 -1.10 16.34
CA LEU A 246 4.44 -2.51 16.63
C LEU A 246 5.30 -2.63 17.90
N VAL A 247 4.98 -3.59 18.74
CA VAL A 247 5.68 -3.85 20.00
C VAL A 247 5.86 -5.36 20.22
N GLY A 248 6.79 -5.74 21.09
CA GLY A 248 7.04 -7.14 21.43
C GLY A 248 7.46 -8.00 20.25
N GLU A 249 6.90 -9.21 20.14
CA GLU A 249 7.24 -10.19 19.09
C GLU A 249 6.98 -9.65 17.67
N ALA A 250 5.88 -8.92 17.47
CA ALA A 250 5.58 -8.32 16.16
C ALA A 250 6.63 -7.28 15.73
N ALA A 251 7.17 -6.51 16.67
CA ALA A 251 8.25 -5.58 16.37
C ALA A 251 9.55 -6.33 16.03
N LEU A 252 9.87 -7.40 16.76
CA LEU A 252 11.06 -8.21 16.53
C LEU A 252 11.02 -8.91 15.16
N ASP A 253 9.91 -9.54 14.81
CA ASP A 253 9.73 -10.20 13.51
C ASP A 253 9.85 -9.19 12.36
N THR A 254 9.24 -8.02 12.53
CA THR A 254 9.35 -6.94 11.56
C THR A 254 10.78 -6.40 11.45
N ALA A 255 11.46 -6.18 12.57
CA ALA A 255 12.85 -5.73 12.59
C ALA A 255 13.80 -6.73 11.90
N THR A 256 13.60 -8.04 12.17
CA THR A 256 14.35 -9.12 11.50
C THR A 256 14.15 -9.10 9.99
N SER A 257 12.92 -8.90 9.55
CA SER A 257 12.59 -8.86 8.13
C SER A 257 13.14 -7.61 7.44
N ILE A 258 13.05 -6.44 8.08
CA ILE A 258 13.65 -5.18 7.62
C ILE A 258 15.17 -5.35 7.49
N LEU A 259 15.81 -5.89 8.52
CA LEU A 259 17.25 -6.11 8.50
C LEU A 259 17.69 -6.96 7.31
N ALA A 260 17.03 -8.08 7.05
CA ALA A 260 17.31 -8.96 5.92
C ALA A 260 17.08 -8.29 4.56
N ASP A 261 16.13 -7.37 4.48
CA ASP A 261 15.87 -6.60 3.25
C ASP A 261 16.97 -5.58 2.98
N TYR A 262 17.40 -4.85 4.00
CA TYR A 262 18.49 -3.89 3.92
C TYR A 262 19.87 -4.56 3.68
N GLU A 263 20.12 -5.73 4.27
CA GLU A 263 21.31 -6.54 3.95
C GLU A 263 21.39 -6.88 2.46
N ARG A 264 20.24 -7.24 1.85
CA ARG A 264 20.13 -7.51 0.42
C ARG A 264 20.35 -6.28 -0.42
N PHE A 265 19.70 -5.17 -0.06
CA PHE A 265 19.76 -3.91 -0.81
C PHE A 265 21.21 -3.34 -0.83
N HIS A 266 21.84 -3.27 0.33
CA HIS A 266 23.22 -2.73 0.43
C HIS A 266 24.29 -3.75 0.06
N SER A 267 23.95 -5.05 -0.02
CA SER A 267 24.90 -6.17 -0.15
C SER A 267 25.92 -6.21 0.99
N ILE A 268 25.45 -5.93 2.21
CA ILE A 268 26.25 -5.88 3.44
C ILE A 268 25.60 -6.80 4.48
N SER A 269 26.39 -7.66 5.11
CA SER A 269 25.88 -8.56 6.15
C SER A 269 26.10 -8.02 7.57
N VAL A 270 25.15 -8.25 8.46
CA VAL A 270 25.30 -7.96 9.88
C VAL A 270 25.93 -9.14 10.60
N LYS A 271 26.96 -8.90 11.38
CA LYS A 271 27.73 -9.94 12.08
C LYS A 271 27.87 -9.65 13.57
N GLY A 272 27.70 -10.70 14.38
CA GLY A 272 27.94 -10.64 15.83
C GLY A 272 26.92 -9.84 16.64
N ILE A 273 25.76 -9.50 16.03
CA ILE A 273 24.65 -8.84 16.70
C ILE A 273 23.32 -9.28 16.04
N THR A 274 22.28 -9.44 16.84
CA THR A 274 20.94 -9.86 16.37
C THR A 274 20.04 -8.65 16.13
N ALA A 275 18.95 -8.83 15.34
CA ALA A 275 17.93 -7.81 15.15
C ALA A 275 17.30 -7.35 16.46
N GLU A 276 17.13 -8.27 17.44
CA GLU A 276 16.62 -7.97 18.78
C GLU A 276 17.53 -7.00 19.52
N GLN A 277 18.83 -7.30 19.55
CA GLN A 277 19.82 -6.45 20.22
C GLN A 277 19.90 -5.05 19.56
N ILE A 278 19.80 -5.00 18.24
CA ILE A 278 19.77 -3.71 17.52
C ILE A 278 18.50 -2.94 17.88
N LEU A 279 17.35 -3.61 17.89
CA LEU A 279 16.07 -3.00 18.24
C LEU A 279 16.07 -2.43 19.67
N GLU A 280 16.65 -3.17 20.63
CA GLU A 280 16.82 -2.70 22.00
C GLU A 280 17.71 -1.45 22.06
N MET A 281 18.85 -1.46 21.37
CA MET A 281 19.75 -0.31 21.31
C MET A 281 19.07 0.92 20.68
N VAL A 282 18.33 0.73 19.59
CA VAL A 282 17.57 1.81 18.92
C VAL A 282 16.51 2.37 19.86
N ASN A 283 15.71 1.53 20.48
CA ASN A 283 14.65 1.96 21.41
C ASN A 283 15.20 2.69 22.64
N TYR A 284 16.42 2.35 23.08
CA TYR A 284 17.04 3.00 24.23
C TYR A 284 17.69 4.34 23.90
N HIS A 285 18.36 4.44 22.76
CA HIS A 285 19.20 5.60 22.41
C HIS A 285 18.54 6.59 21.46
N VAL A 286 17.65 6.11 20.58
CA VAL A 286 17.04 6.94 19.51
C VAL A 286 15.58 7.20 19.83
N GLY A 287 15.23 8.47 19.87
CA GLY A 287 13.82 8.86 19.92
C GLY A 287 13.08 8.45 18.65
N GLY A 288 11.75 8.62 18.66
CA GLY A 288 10.90 8.26 17.51
C GLY A 288 10.17 6.95 17.70
N VAL A 289 9.61 6.44 16.63
CA VAL A 289 8.68 5.32 16.67
C VAL A 289 9.14 4.23 15.71
N PHE A 290 9.09 2.98 16.18
CA PHE A 290 9.29 1.81 15.33
C PHE A 290 8.14 1.70 14.28
N PRO A 291 8.44 1.37 13.01
CA PRO A 291 9.74 0.92 12.49
C PRO A 291 10.68 2.03 12.03
N ASN A 292 10.27 3.30 11.95
CA ASN A 292 11.03 4.36 11.30
C ASN A 292 12.41 4.55 11.93
N ASN A 293 12.48 4.68 13.26
CA ASN A 293 13.75 4.87 13.97
C ASN A 293 14.74 3.70 13.75
N PHE A 294 14.24 2.47 13.64
CA PHE A 294 15.05 1.29 13.34
C PHE A 294 15.60 1.34 11.91
N ILE A 295 14.72 1.68 10.96
CA ILE A 295 15.08 1.84 9.54
C ILE A 295 16.19 2.88 9.38
N ASP A 296 16.02 4.05 9.98
CA ASP A 296 16.99 5.15 9.89
C ASP A 296 18.38 4.73 10.38
N VAL A 297 18.46 3.99 11.50
CA VAL A 297 19.74 3.49 12.04
C VAL A 297 20.37 2.45 11.13
N ILE A 298 19.59 1.49 10.62
CA ILE A 298 20.10 0.42 9.77
C ILE A 298 20.58 0.97 8.44
N ASP A 299 19.80 1.82 7.79
CA ASP A 299 20.15 2.42 6.51
C ASP A 299 21.41 3.27 6.59
N GLU A 300 21.51 4.14 7.60
CA GLU A 300 22.69 4.98 7.87
C GLU A 300 23.93 4.12 8.15
N THR A 301 23.78 3.05 8.95
CA THR A 301 24.91 2.16 9.27
C THR A 301 25.43 1.43 8.02
N MET A 302 24.50 0.87 7.22
CA MET A 302 24.88 0.11 6.02
C MET A 302 25.38 1.02 4.90
N SER A 303 24.80 2.21 4.73
CA SER A 303 25.26 3.22 3.79
C SER A 303 26.70 3.67 4.10
N SER A 304 26.98 3.94 5.37
CA SER A 304 28.33 4.31 5.83
C SER A 304 29.34 3.19 5.59
N ALA A 305 28.97 1.95 5.92
CA ALA A 305 29.83 0.78 5.69
C ALA A 305 30.10 0.57 4.19
N LYS A 306 29.10 0.75 3.34
CA LYS A 306 29.26 0.66 1.88
C LYS A 306 30.19 1.73 1.33
N PHE A 307 30.07 2.95 1.83
CA PHE A 307 30.96 4.06 1.48
C PHE A 307 32.42 3.78 1.88
N GLU A 308 32.64 3.12 3.02
CA GLU A 308 33.95 2.69 3.51
C GLU A 308 34.48 1.42 2.82
N GLY A 309 33.73 0.82 1.89
CA GLY A 309 34.10 -0.41 1.20
C GLY A 309 34.02 -1.68 2.04
N LYS A 310 33.32 -1.63 3.18
CA LYS A 310 33.07 -2.81 4.02
C LYS A 310 32.02 -3.72 3.38
N THR A 311 32.13 -5.02 3.66
CA THR A 311 31.13 -6.04 3.26
C THR A 311 30.29 -6.54 4.43
N SER A 312 30.60 -6.08 5.64
CA SER A 312 29.83 -6.43 6.85
C SER A 312 29.89 -5.31 7.87
N VAL A 313 28.86 -5.24 8.69
CA VAL A 313 28.73 -4.36 9.86
C VAL A 313 28.65 -5.18 11.15
N SER A 314 29.15 -4.59 12.22
CA SER A 314 29.19 -5.18 13.56
C SER A 314 28.46 -4.30 14.57
N SER A 315 28.39 -4.75 15.81
CA SER A 315 27.87 -3.94 16.93
C SER A 315 28.59 -2.59 17.07
N LEU A 316 29.91 -2.53 16.79
CA LEU A 316 30.67 -1.28 16.85
C LEU A 316 30.23 -0.26 15.79
N ASP A 317 29.92 -0.72 14.58
CA ASP A 317 29.44 0.15 13.50
C ASP A 317 28.06 0.74 13.85
N ILE A 318 27.18 -0.07 14.42
CA ILE A 318 25.85 0.37 14.87
C ILE A 318 25.99 1.39 16.02
N LYS A 319 26.81 1.11 17.03
CA LYS A 319 27.09 2.05 18.14
C LYS A 319 27.69 3.36 17.63
N SER A 320 28.59 3.29 16.63
CA SER A 320 29.14 4.50 15.99
C SER A 320 28.07 5.35 15.31
N THR A 321 27.14 4.72 14.57
CA THR A 321 26.00 5.39 13.95
C THR A 321 25.10 6.01 15.00
N LEU A 322 24.70 5.23 16.00
CA LEU A 322 23.87 5.74 17.11
C LEU A 322 24.54 6.94 17.82
N SER A 323 25.87 6.86 18.05
CA SER A 323 26.61 8.00 18.65
C SER A 323 26.57 9.25 17.79
N ARG A 324 26.70 9.11 16.46
CA ARG A 324 26.58 10.24 15.51
C ARG A 324 25.16 10.83 15.52
N MET A 325 24.13 9.98 15.47
CA MET A 325 22.74 10.42 15.41
C MET A 325 22.28 11.11 16.70
N THR A 326 22.76 10.64 17.85
CA THR A 326 22.34 11.16 19.16
C THR A 326 23.26 12.22 19.74
N GLY A 327 24.46 12.39 19.19
CA GLY A 327 25.49 13.26 19.76
C GLY A 327 26.08 12.75 21.09
N THR A 328 25.80 11.50 21.47
CA THR A 328 26.23 10.89 22.75
C THR A 328 27.17 9.72 22.46
N ILE A 329 28.26 9.60 23.21
CA ILE A 329 29.18 8.46 23.07
C ILE A 329 28.47 7.20 23.61
N ILE A 330 28.30 6.20 22.74
CA ILE A 330 27.74 4.89 23.10
C ILE A 330 28.85 3.83 23.06
N LEU A 331 29.20 3.31 24.25
CA LEU A 331 30.31 2.36 24.45
C LEU A 331 29.89 0.91 24.25
#